data_ef54ef5c67134d8a989b3a919e9fb31f
#
_entry.id   ef54ef5c67134d8a989b3a919e9fb31f
#
_cell.length_a   1.000
_cell.length_b   1.000
_cell.length_c   1.000
_cell.angle_alpha   90.00
_cell.angle_beta   90.00
_cell.angle_gamma   90.00
#
_symmetry.space_group_name_H-M   'P 1'
#
loop_
_entity.id
_entity.type
_entity.pdbx_description
1 polymer ?
#
loop_
_entity_poly.entity_id
_entity_poly.type
_entity_poly.pdbx_seq_one_letter_code
_entity_poly.pdbx_strand_id
1 'polypeptide(L)'
;IYLQSTTSTKNSGFYDYILPLFKAKTGITVHVVAVGTGQAMKNAQNCDGDVILTHAPADEINFVSNGYGVKRIEVMQNDFVIVGPKADPAKISSLTDVRMALRRIANSKSLFASRGDNSGTHKKEKSLWGLAGINTDTASGSWYRETGSGMGATLNTAIGMASYTLTDRATW
;
A
#
# COMPACT_ATOMS: atom_id res chain seq x y z
N ILE A 1 13.11 22.48 -2.83
CA ILE A 1 12.32 21.75 -3.83
C ILE A 1 11.05 21.18 -3.22
N TYR A 2 9.98 21.12 -4.03
CA TYR A 2 8.70 20.52 -3.64
C TYR A 2 8.59 19.09 -4.19
N LEU A 3 8.39 18.14 -3.29
CA LEU A 3 8.22 16.73 -3.61
C LEU A 3 6.72 16.36 -3.47
N GLN A 4 6.07 16.06 -4.58
CA GLN A 4 4.72 15.48 -4.57
C GLN A 4 4.80 14.00 -4.27
N SER A 5 4.11 13.55 -3.22
CA SER A 5 4.18 12.15 -2.77
C SER A 5 2.88 11.66 -2.16
N THR A 6 2.95 10.46 -1.56
CA THR A 6 1.77 9.80 -1.01
C THR A 6 1.78 9.75 0.52
N THR A 7 0.59 9.74 1.11
CA THR A 7 0.42 9.64 2.56
C THR A 7 1.00 8.35 3.13
N SER A 8 0.93 7.23 2.39
CA SER A 8 1.53 5.97 2.84
C SER A 8 3.06 6.05 2.91
N THR A 9 3.72 6.68 1.93
CA THR A 9 5.18 6.88 1.98
C THR A 9 5.56 7.82 3.13
N LYS A 10 4.79 8.88 3.38
CA LYS A 10 5.01 9.75 4.54
C LYS A 10 4.86 8.99 5.86
N ASN A 11 3.79 8.21 5.99
CA ASN A 11 3.47 7.50 7.24
C ASN A 11 4.44 6.33 7.54
N SER A 12 5.22 5.87 6.57
CA SER A 12 6.27 4.86 6.79
C SER A 12 7.49 5.38 7.57
N GLY A 13 7.57 6.70 7.82
CA GLY A 13 8.75 7.33 8.45
C GLY A 13 9.93 7.55 7.49
N PHE A 14 9.81 7.15 6.23
CA PHE A 14 10.89 7.26 5.24
C PHE A 14 11.44 8.68 5.12
N TYR A 15 10.57 9.68 5.04
CA TYR A 15 11.01 11.07 4.88
C TYR A 15 11.66 11.63 6.12
N ASP A 16 11.21 11.25 7.30
CA ASP A 16 11.78 11.70 8.58
C ASP A 16 13.23 11.18 8.74
N TYR A 17 13.52 10.02 8.15
CA TYR A 17 14.87 9.46 8.11
C TYR A 17 15.74 10.06 7.00
N ILE A 18 15.26 10.09 5.75
CA ILE A 18 16.14 10.38 4.59
C ILE A 18 16.36 11.88 4.35
N LEU A 19 15.37 12.75 4.61
CA LEU A 19 15.48 14.17 4.25
C LEU A 19 16.50 14.95 5.08
N PRO A 20 16.68 14.70 6.39
CA PRO A 20 17.78 15.30 7.15
C PRO A 20 19.16 14.94 6.60
N LEU A 21 19.35 13.66 6.21
CA LEU A 21 20.61 13.18 5.62
C LEU A 21 20.86 13.84 4.25
N PHE A 22 19.82 13.93 3.43
CA PHE A 22 19.88 14.60 2.13
C PHE A 22 20.25 16.08 2.29
N LYS A 23 19.60 16.78 3.19
CA LYS A 23 19.89 18.20 3.49
C LYS A 23 21.31 18.40 3.99
N ALA A 24 21.78 17.54 4.89
CA ALA A 24 23.16 17.61 5.40
C ALA A 24 24.20 17.41 4.29
N LYS A 25 23.90 16.52 3.33
CA LYS A 25 24.82 16.21 2.22
C LYS A 25 24.79 17.26 1.11
N THR A 26 23.65 17.87 0.83
CA THR A 26 23.44 18.71 -0.39
C THR A 26 23.15 20.17 -0.08
N GLY A 27 22.80 20.54 1.15
CA GLY A 27 22.27 21.85 1.52
C GLY A 27 20.83 22.11 1.05
N ILE A 28 20.22 21.19 0.31
CA ILE A 28 18.89 21.36 -0.29
C ILE A 28 17.79 20.98 0.70
N THR A 29 16.82 21.88 0.90
CA THR A 29 15.62 21.59 1.68
C THR A 29 14.52 21.03 0.75
N VAL A 30 13.90 19.92 1.15
CA VAL A 30 12.79 19.28 0.44
C VAL A 30 11.50 19.47 1.25
N HIS A 31 10.47 20.01 0.61
CA HIS A 31 9.14 20.17 1.18
C HIS A 31 8.23 19.06 0.60
N VAL A 32 7.74 18.17 1.47
CA VAL A 32 6.91 17.04 1.04
C VAL A 32 5.43 17.41 1.10
N VAL A 33 4.76 17.28 -0.04
CA VAL A 33 3.29 17.35 -0.16
C VAL A 33 2.77 15.92 -0.29
N ALA A 34 2.24 15.36 0.80
CA ALA A 34 1.78 13.98 0.87
C ALA A 34 0.25 13.91 0.77
N VAL A 35 -0.23 13.38 -0.35
CA VAL A 35 -1.65 13.25 -0.70
C VAL A 35 -1.92 11.86 -1.31
N GLY A 36 -3.11 11.61 -1.86
CA GLY A 36 -3.35 10.38 -2.64
C GLY A 36 -2.58 10.41 -3.96
N THR A 37 -2.19 9.23 -4.50
CA THR A 37 -1.37 9.11 -5.72
C THR A 37 -1.93 9.93 -6.88
N GLY A 38 -3.23 9.84 -7.17
CA GLY A 38 -3.86 10.58 -8.27
C GLY A 38 -3.78 12.10 -8.06
N GLN A 39 -3.93 12.57 -6.82
CA GLN A 39 -3.80 14.01 -6.52
C GLN A 39 -2.34 14.46 -6.60
N ALA A 40 -1.38 13.66 -6.15
CA ALA A 40 0.04 13.96 -6.29
C ALA A 40 0.44 14.13 -7.77
N MET A 41 -0.04 13.23 -8.63
CA MET A 41 0.17 13.33 -10.07
C MET A 41 -0.47 14.57 -10.68
N LYS A 42 -1.71 14.89 -10.28
CA LYS A 42 -2.40 16.08 -10.76
C LYS A 42 -1.69 17.37 -10.34
N ASN A 43 -1.22 17.46 -9.11
CA ASN A 43 -0.42 18.60 -8.63
C ASN A 43 0.84 18.76 -9.47
N ALA A 44 1.56 17.65 -9.73
CA ALA A 44 2.76 17.69 -10.56
C ALA A 44 2.48 18.08 -12.02
N GLN A 45 1.34 17.64 -12.59
CA GLN A 45 0.88 18.10 -13.92
C GLN A 45 0.64 19.61 -13.97
N ASN A 46 0.18 20.18 -12.87
CA ASN A 46 -0.05 21.63 -12.72
C ASN A 46 1.23 22.42 -12.39
N CYS A 47 2.40 21.78 -12.39
CA CYS A 47 3.69 22.36 -11.99
C CYS A 47 3.76 22.79 -10.50
N ASP A 48 2.96 22.17 -9.62
CA ASP A 48 2.97 22.41 -8.17
C ASP A 48 4.06 21.58 -7.46
N GLY A 49 5.01 20.99 -8.20
CA GLY A 49 6.11 20.20 -7.65
C GLY A 49 7.25 20.02 -8.64
N ASP A 50 8.46 19.92 -8.09
CA ASP A 50 9.69 19.73 -8.86
C ASP A 50 9.98 18.22 -9.09
N VAL A 51 9.53 17.38 -8.16
CA VAL A 51 9.76 15.92 -8.17
C VAL A 51 8.49 15.23 -7.69
N ILE A 52 8.25 14.05 -8.24
CA ILE A 52 7.16 13.16 -7.81
C ILE A 52 7.75 11.83 -7.34
N LEU A 53 7.30 11.32 -6.19
CA LEU A 53 7.64 10.00 -5.69
C LEU A 53 6.36 9.27 -5.29
N THR A 54 6.00 8.29 -6.11
CA THR A 54 4.76 7.51 -5.97
C THR A 54 5.05 6.00 -6.09
N HIS A 55 4.03 5.19 -6.13
CA HIS A 55 4.13 3.72 -6.22
C HIS A 55 3.06 3.16 -7.17
N ALA A 56 2.82 3.85 -8.29
CA ALA A 56 1.86 3.47 -9.32
C ALA A 56 2.57 3.41 -10.70
N PRO A 57 3.35 2.36 -10.99
CA PRO A 57 4.22 2.32 -12.17
C PRO A 57 3.51 2.61 -13.50
N ALA A 58 2.27 2.13 -13.68
CA ALA A 58 1.51 2.38 -14.91
C ALA A 58 1.18 3.87 -15.08
N ASP A 59 0.73 4.53 -14.00
CA ASP A 59 0.40 5.95 -14.01
C ASP A 59 1.67 6.81 -14.18
N GLU A 60 2.79 6.40 -13.56
CA GLU A 60 4.11 7.06 -13.68
C GLU A 60 4.65 6.99 -15.12
N ILE A 61 4.50 5.84 -15.78
CA ILE A 61 4.88 5.65 -17.18
C ILE A 61 4.02 6.58 -18.07
N ASN A 62 2.71 6.61 -17.85
CA ASN A 62 1.80 7.49 -18.59
C ASN A 62 2.12 8.96 -18.35
N PHE A 63 2.48 9.35 -17.12
CA PHE A 63 2.88 10.72 -16.78
C PHE A 63 4.07 11.19 -17.61
N VAL A 64 5.10 10.35 -17.71
CA VAL A 64 6.30 10.66 -18.51
C VAL A 64 6.00 10.62 -20.00
N SER A 65 5.25 9.64 -20.51
CA SER A 65 4.93 9.52 -21.94
C SER A 65 4.05 10.65 -22.46
N ASN A 66 3.25 11.27 -21.58
CA ASN A 66 2.45 12.46 -21.89
C ASN A 66 3.25 13.79 -21.74
N GLY A 67 4.55 13.72 -21.48
CA GLY A 67 5.42 14.90 -21.42
C GLY A 67 5.37 15.69 -20.12
N TYR A 68 4.70 15.19 -19.08
CA TYR A 68 4.65 15.84 -17.76
C TYR A 68 5.89 15.60 -16.91
N GLY A 69 6.71 14.62 -17.25
CA GLY A 69 7.96 14.30 -16.56
C GLY A 69 9.10 14.00 -17.52
N VAL A 70 10.32 14.30 -17.11
CA VAL A 70 11.53 14.09 -17.92
C VAL A 70 11.90 12.61 -18.02
N LYS A 71 11.85 11.90 -16.89
CA LYS A 71 12.15 10.46 -16.80
C LYS A 71 11.57 9.85 -15.55
N ARG A 72 11.34 8.53 -15.59
CA ARG A 72 11.04 7.69 -14.44
C ARG A 72 12.28 6.96 -13.96
N ILE A 73 12.49 6.93 -12.65
CA ILE A 73 13.59 6.19 -12.01
C ILE A 73 12.96 5.30 -10.94
N GLU A 74 13.34 4.02 -10.90
CA GLU A 74 13.00 3.14 -9.79
C GLU A 74 13.92 3.43 -8.61
N VAL A 75 13.32 3.80 -7.47
CA VAL A 75 14.06 4.24 -6.28
C VAL A 75 14.18 3.11 -5.26
N MET A 76 13.08 2.40 -5.00
CA MET A 76 13.00 1.34 -4.01
C MET A 76 11.82 0.42 -4.31
N GLN A 77 11.81 -0.74 -3.67
CA GLN A 77 10.70 -1.68 -3.71
C GLN A 77 10.10 -1.80 -2.32
N ASN A 78 8.76 -1.92 -2.28
CA ASN A 78 8.01 -2.23 -1.07
C ASN A 78 7.02 -3.34 -1.44
N ASP A 79 7.21 -4.52 -0.88
CA ASP A 79 6.39 -5.68 -1.16
C ASP A 79 5.18 -5.76 -0.23
N PHE A 80 4.19 -6.55 -0.67
CA PHE A 80 3.02 -6.86 0.14
C PHE A 80 3.19 -8.19 0.85
N VAL A 81 2.74 -8.22 2.10
CA VAL A 81 2.72 -9.42 2.93
C VAL A 81 1.33 -9.67 3.50
N ILE A 82 0.99 -10.94 3.71
CA ILE A 82 -0.16 -11.30 4.55
C ILE A 82 0.36 -11.54 5.96
N VAL A 83 -0.16 -10.78 6.89
CA VAL A 83 0.11 -10.96 8.32
C VAL A 83 -1.12 -11.49 9.02
N GLY A 84 -0.96 -12.15 10.17
CA GLY A 84 -2.07 -12.76 10.88
C GLY A 84 -1.73 -13.18 12.31
N PRO A 85 -2.67 -13.80 13.03
CA PRO A 85 -2.48 -14.19 14.42
C PRO A 85 -1.44 -15.32 14.55
N LYS A 86 -0.73 -15.34 15.67
CA LYS A 86 0.27 -16.39 15.96
C LYS A 86 -0.31 -17.82 15.92
N ALA A 87 -1.61 -17.96 16.25
CA ALA A 87 -2.30 -19.26 16.22
C ALA A 87 -2.45 -19.82 14.81
N ASP A 88 -2.31 -18.99 13.80
CA ASP A 88 -2.40 -19.34 12.36
C ASP A 88 -3.52 -20.33 12.00
N PRO A 89 -4.80 -20.00 12.29
CA PRO A 89 -5.91 -20.95 12.12
C PRO A 89 -6.07 -21.44 10.68
N ALA A 90 -5.67 -20.64 9.67
CA ALA A 90 -5.67 -21.06 8.29
C ALA A 90 -4.41 -21.81 7.84
N LYS A 91 -3.41 -21.95 8.72
CA LYS A 91 -2.13 -22.66 8.47
C LYS A 91 -1.39 -22.16 7.24
N ILE A 92 -1.20 -20.83 7.15
CA ILE A 92 -0.57 -20.18 5.99
C ILE A 92 0.91 -19.83 6.19
N SER A 93 1.42 -19.89 7.41
CA SER A 93 2.78 -19.39 7.77
C SER A 93 3.93 -20.01 6.98
N SER A 94 3.76 -21.23 6.46
CA SER A 94 4.76 -21.92 5.65
C SER A 94 4.56 -21.77 4.14
N LEU A 95 3.55 -21.03 3.71
CA LEU A 95 3.20 -20.89 2.29
C LEU A 95 3.97 -19.74 1.64
N THR A 96 4.47 -19.99 0.44
CA THR A 96 5.10 -18.99 -0.43
C THR A 96 4.17 -18.50 -1.55
N ASP A 97 3.11 -19.25 -1.86
CA ASP A 97 2.10 -18.85 -2.86
C ASP A 97 0.93 -18.16 -2.17
N VAL A 98 0.81 -16.87 -2.43
CA VAL A 98 -0.26 -16.02 -1.89
C VAL A 98 -1.66 -16.52 -2.25
N ARG A 99 -1.84 -17.12 -3.44
CA ARG A 99 -3.15 -17.66 -3.87
C ARG A 99 -3.57 -18.83 -2.99
N MET A 100 -2.61 -19.70 -2.63
CA MET A 100 -2.87 -20.81 -1.71
C MET A 100 -3.18 -20.30 -0.30
N ALA A 101 -2.46 -19.27 0.17
CA ALA A 101 -2.72 -18.66 1.47
C ALA A 101 -4.15 -18.09 1.53
N LEU A 102 -4.55 -17.30 0.54
CA LEU A 102 -5.88 -16.72 0.47
C LEU A 102 -6.99 -17.77 0.38
N ARG A 103 -6.80 -18.83 -0.42
CA ARG A 103 -7.74 -19.96 -0.47
C ARG A 103 -7.91 -20.66 0.88
N ARG A 104 -6.82 -20.85 1.64
CA ARG A 104 -6.91 -21.45 2.98
C ARG A 104 -7.65 -20.55 3.95
N ILE A 105 -7.40 -19.24 3.93
CA ILE A 105 -8.15 -18.27 4.75
C ILE A 105 -9.64 -18.33 4.44
N ALA A 106 -10.02 -18.29 3.17
CA ALA A 106 -11.42 -18.37 2.75
C ALA A 106 -12.09 -19.70 3.13
N ASN A 107 -11.43 -20.84 2.86
CA ASN A 107 -11.96 -22.18 3.14
C ASN A 107 -12.15 -22.44 4.65
N SER A 108 -11.23 -21.93 5.47
CA SER A 108 -11.35 -22.03 6.93
C SER A 108 -12.28 -20.98 7.52
N LYS A 109 -12.78 -20.02 6.69
CA LYS A 109 -13.54 -18.86 7.14
C LYS A 109 -12.83 -18.08 8.26
N SER A 110 -11.50 -18.11 8.26
CA SER A 110 -10.70 -17.33 9.20
C SER A 110 -10.88 -15.85 8.93
N LEU A 111 -10.98 -15.05 9.99
CA LEU A 111 -11.21 -13.61 9.86
C LEU A 111 -10.11 -12.96 9.03
N PHE A 112 -10.51 -12.09 8.11
CA PHE A 112 -9.64 -11.27 7.29
C PHE A 112 -10.11 -9.82 7.35
N ALA A 113 -9.22 -8.91 7.76
CA ALA A 113 -9.47 -7.48 7.78
C ALA A 113 -8.97 -6.85 6.47
N SER A 114 -9.90 -6.32 5.70
CA SER A 114 -9.62 -5.56 4.48
C SER A 114 -9.63 -4.07 4.75
N ARG A 115 -8.84 -3.31 4.01
CA ARG A 115 -8.93 -1.84 4.07
C ARG A 115 -10.29 -1.32 3.63
N GLY A 116 -10.88 -1.87 2.58
CA GLY A 116 -12.21 -1.47 2.09
C GLY A 116 -12.33 0.00 1.63
N ASP A 117 -11.21 0.69 1.35
CA ASP A 117 -11.12 2.15 1.15
C ASP A 117 -10.73 2.59 -0.27
N ASN A 118 -10.78 1.68 -1.23
CA ASN A 118 -10.34 1.91 -2.63
C ASN A 118 -8.88 2.38 -2.82
N SER A 119 -8.04 2.25 -1.80
CA SER A 119 -6.60 2.54 -1.89
C SER A 119 -5.85 1.56 -2.80
N GLY A 120 -4.59 1.87 -3.08
CA GLY A 120 -3.70 0.97 -3.82
C GLY A 120 -3.56 -0.41 -3.15
N THR A 121 -3.47 -0.47 -1.82
CA THR A 121 -3.45 -1.72 -1.06
C THR A 121 -4.75 -2.50 -1.22
N HIS A 122 -5.90 -1.84 -1.10
CA HIS A 122 -7.20 -2.48 -1.30
C HIS A 122 -7.38 -3.01 -2.73
N LYS A 123 -6.98 -2.25 -3.74
CA LYS A 123 -7.01 -2.71 -5.14
C LYS A 123 -6.10 -3.93 -5.36
N LYS A 124 -4.91 -3.92 -4.76
CA LYS A 124 -3.98 -5.07 -4.80
C LYS A 124 -4.58 -6.29 -4.11
N GLU A 125 -5.18 -6.11 -2.95
CA GLU A 125 -5.87 -7.15 -2.20
C GLU A 125 -6.99 -7.81 -3.04
N LYS A 126 -7.90 -7.01 -3.59
CA LYS A 126 -9.00 -7.50 -4.46
C LYS A 126 -8.46 -8.25 -5.68
N SER A 127 -7.38 -7.76 -6.30
CA SER A 127 -6.70 -8.45 -7.40
C SER A 127 -6.17 -9.83 -6.98
N LEU A 128 -5.56 -9.94 -5.80
CA LEU A 128 -5.04 -11.20 -5.27
C LEU A 128 -6.15 -12.19 -4.94
N TRP A 129 -7.27 -11.73 -4.36
CA TRP A 129 -8.47 -12.55 -4.15
C TRP A 129 -9.03 -13.09 -5.47
N GLY A 130 -9.11 -12.23 -6.51
CA GLY A 130 -9.51 -12.63 -7.85
C GLY A 130 -8.59 -13.70 -8.44
N LEU A 131 -7.26 -13.54 -8.31
CA LEU A 131 -6.28 -14.55 -8.73
C LEU A 131 -6.39 -15.87 -7.94
N ALA A 132 -6.85 -15.82 -6.71
CA ALA A 132 -7.16 -17.01 -5.92
C ALA A 132 -8.51 -17.67 -6.31
N GLY A 133 -9.31 -17.03 -7.17
CA GLY A 133 -10.64 -17.50 -7.56
C GLY A 133 -11.71 -17.29 -6.47
N ILE A 134 -11.50 -16.32 -5.57
CA ILE A 134 -12.41 -16.04 -4.45
C ILE A 134 -13.11 -14.69 -4.69
N ASN A 135 -14.44 -14.72 -4.68
CA ASN A 135 -15.23 -13.48 -4.63
C ASN A 135 -15.50 -13.11 -3.17
N THR A 136 -14.90 -12.01 -2.71
CA THR A 136 -15.03 -11.53 -1.34
C THR A 136 -16.32 -10.77 -1.08
N ASP A 137 -17.04 -10.32 -2.11
CA ASP A 137 -18.27 -9.55 -1.96
C ASP A 137 -19.38 -10.38 -1.27
N THR A 138 -19.39 -11.69 -1.53
CA THR A 138 -20.31 -12.63 -0.88
C THR A 138 -19.96 -12.97 0.57
N ALA A 139 -18.74 -12.60 1.01
CA ALA A 139 -18.22 -12.85 2.34
C ALA A 139 -18.16 -11.60 3.21
N SER A 140 -18.48 -10.42 2.64
CA SER A 140 -18.54 -9.15 3.36
C SER A 140 -19.44 -9.25 4.59
N GLY A 141 -18.95 -8.70 5.71
CA GLY A 141 -19.67 -8.80 6.98
C GLY A 141 -19.62 -10.15 7.70
N SER A 142 -19.04 -11.21 7.07
CA SER A 142 -18.83 -12.52 7.72
C SER A 142 -17.37 -12.70 8.14
N TRP A 143 -16.59 -13.53 7.47
CA TRP A 143 -15.15 -13.69 7.73
C TRP A 143 -14.29 -12.60 7.06
N TYR A 144 -14.81 -11.94 6.03
CA TYR A 144 -14.19 -10.80 5.36
C TYR A 144 -14.75 -9.49 5.92
N ARG A 145 -13.91 -8.70 6.59
CA ARG A 145 -14.29 -7.49 7.34
C ARG A 145 -13.62 -6.28 6.75
N GLU A 146 -14.40 -5.40 6.16
CA GLU A 146 -13.94 -4.13 5.60
C GLU A 146 -13.88 -3.07 6.68
N THR A 147 -12.71 -2.46 6.90
CA THR A 147 -12.49 -1.47 7.95
C THR A 147 -12.80 -0.04 7.51
N GLY A 148 -12.80 0.22 6.20
CA GLY A 148 -12.95 1.57 5.64
C GLY A 148 -11.82 2.52 6.04
N SER A 149 -10.64 2.00 6.42
CA SER A 149 -9.59 2.77 7.11
C SER A 149 -8.23 2.65 6.41
N GLY A 150 -7.32 3.58 6.74
CA GLY A 150 -5.92 3.52 6.32
C GLY A 150 -5.18 2.30 6.90
N MET A 151 -3.97 1.99 6.35
CA MET A 151 -3.27 0.73 6.65
C MET A 151 -2.96 0.54 8.14
N GLY A 152 -2.44 1.56 8.82
CA GLY A 152 -2.14 1.46 10.26
C GLY A 152 -3.37 1.16 11.12
N ALA A 153 -4.51 1.83 10.85
CA ALA A 153 -5.76 1.57 11.56
C ALA A 153 -6.30 0.16 11.24
N THR A 154 -6.19 -0.30 9.98
CA THR A 154 -6.56 -1.66 9.59
C THR A 154 -5.70 -2.70 10.29
N LEU A 155 -4.39 -2.48 10.43
CA LEU A 155 -3.50 -3.37 11.19
C LEU A 155 -3.89 -3.46 12.66
N ASN A 156 -4.18 -2.34 13.32
CA ASN A 156 -4.63 -2.32 14.71
C ASN A 156 -5.96 -3.08 14.87
N THR A 157 -6.89 -2.90 13.93
CA THR A 157 -8.14 -3.65 13.90
C THR A 157 -7.89 -5.15 13.70
N ALA A 158 -7.00 -5.52 12.78
CA ALA A 158 -6.64 -6.92 12.52
C ALA A 158 -6.03 -7.59 13.76
N ILE A 159 -5.17 -6.87 14.50
CA ILE A 159 -4.61 -7.34 15.77
C ILE A 159 -5.72 -7.58 16.79
N GLY A 160 -6.61 -6.60 17.00
CA GLY A 160 -7.72 -6.69 17.95
C GLY A 160 -8.70 -7.82 17.65
N MET A 161 -8.88 -8.15 16.36
CA MET A 161 -9.78 -9.22 15.88
C MET A 161 -9.08 -10.58 15.76
N ALA A 162 -7.77 -10.67 16.03
CA ALA A 162 -6.96 -11.86 15.72
C ALA A 162 -7.17 -12.34 14.26
N SER A 163 -7.20 -11.41 13.31
CA SER A 163 -7.49 -11.67 11.89
C SER A 163 -6.24 -11.57 11.01
N TYR A 164 -6.34 -12.13 9.81
CA TYR A 164 -5.37 -11.88 8.75
C TYR A 164 -5.63 -10.52 8.09
N THR A 165 -4.61 -9.93 7.48
CA THR A 165 -4.73 -8.74 6.62
C THR A 165 -3.59 -8.68 5.61
N LEU A 166 -3.82 -8.01 4.49
CA LEU A 166 -2.78 -7.65 3.54
C LEU A 166 -2.23 -6.28 3.92
N THR A 167 -0.92 -6.18 4.03
CA THR A 167 -0.23 -4.90 4.29
C THR A 167 1.02 -4.78 3.42
N ASP A 168 1.49 -3.57 3.23
CA ASP A 168 2.84 -3.35 2.74
C ASP A 168 3.85 -3.57 3.89
N ARG A 169 5.03 -4.11 3.55
CA ARG A 169 6.06 -4.46 4.55
C ARG A 169 6.56 -3.24 5.31
N ALA A 170 6.61 -2.06 4.67
CA ALA A 170 7.09 -0.85 5.32
C ALA A 170 6.14 -0.31 6.40
N THR A 171 4.85 -0.66 6.35
CA THR A 171 3.86 -0.27 7.37
C THR A 171 3.77 -1.31 8.51
N TRP A 172 4.16 -2.57 8.25
CA TRP A 172 4.23 -3.64 9.24
C TRP A 172 5.49 -3.52 10.10
#